data_6b5a1d30d8c64f3f21d54bf7c97294e5
#
_entry.id   6b5a1d30d8c64f3f21d54bf7c97294e5
#
_cell.length_a   1.000
_cell.length_b   1.000
_cell.length_c   1.000
_cell.angle_alpha   90.00
_cell.angle_beta   90.00
_cell.angle_gamma   90.00
#
_symmetry.space_group_name_H-M   'P 1'
#
loop_
_entity.id
_entity.type
_entity.pdbx_description
1 polymer ?
#
loop_
_entity_poly.entity_id
_entity_poly.type
_entity_poly.pdbx_seq_one_letter_code
_entity_poly.pdbx_strand_id
1 'polypeptide(L)'
;MSLKSNIRAFIAAAIIVATLTPGVGKTASNEGLIKAAFVFNFIKFIDWPSSAFEAPNTPIKLCIWGNSPVVAAIGSLNDKKAKNRIINILRPQEIRDIAQCHVLFVASASQSKLKDLLGATDGKAILTVSDVQNFAQRG
;
A
#
# COMPACT_ATOMS: atom_id res chain seq x y z
N MET A 1 -37.57 72.82 12.59
CA MET A 1 -37.51 71.76 13.54
C MET A 1 -36.84 70.56 12.92
N SER A 2 -35.73 70.22 13.43
CA SER A 2 -34.76 69.30 12.89
C SER A 2 -35.15 67.89 13.19
N LEU A 3 -35.17 66.98 12.17
CA LEU A 3 -35.15 65.55 12.41
C LEU A 3 -33.92 64.99 11.81
N LYS A 4 -32.96 64.75 12.66
CA LYS A 4 -31.67 64.13 12.35
C LYS A 4 -31.89 62.64 12.11
N SER A 5 -31.84 62.22 10.88
CA SER A 5 -31.79 60.79 10.50
C SER A 5 -30.38 60.27 10.78
N ASN A 6 -30.23 59.43 11.79
CA ASN A 6 -29.03 58.71 12.07
C ASN A 6 -28.99 57.46 11.16
N ILE A 7 -28.20 57.54 10.12
CA ILE A 7 -27.85 56.36 9.30
C ILE A 7 -26.81 55.58 10.09
N ARG A 8 -27.24 54.49 10.73
CA ARG A 8 -26.35 53.51 11.35
C ARG A 8 -25.77 52.64 10.26
N ALA A 9 -24.52 52.87 10.00
CA ALA A 9 -23.74 51.97 9.14
C ALA A 9 -23.61 50.63 9.84
N PHE A 10 -24.28 49.61 9.30
CA PHE A 10 -24.05 48.23 9.71
C PHE A 10 -22.80 47.72 8.97
N ILE A 11 -21.69 47.68 9.69
CA ILE A 11 -20.50 46.99 9.24
C ILE A 11 -20.76 45.50 9.47
N ALA A 12 -21.14 44.80 8.40
CA ALA A 12 -21.21 43.35 8.40
C ALA A 12 -19.77 42.81 8.34
N ALA A 13 -19.24 42.45 9.50
CA ALA A 13 -18.00 41.69 9.59
C ALA A 13 -18.28 40.24 9.08
N ALA A 14 -17.92 39.98 7.82
CA ALA A 14 -17.95 38.63 7.28
C ALA A 14 -16.79 37.85 7.92
N ILE A 15 -17.11 37.03 8.93
CA ILE A 15 -16.17 36.06 9.50
C ILE A 15 -16.05 34.92 8.48
N ILE A 16 -14.96 34.94 7.73
CA ILE A 16 -14.57 33.81 6.89
C ILE A 16 -14.02 32.73 7.84
N VAL A 17 -14.87 31.80 8.23
CA VAL A 17 -14.44 30.57 8.90
C VAL A 17 -13.79 29.70 7.83
N ALA A 18 -12.48 29.79 7.73
CA ALA A 18 -11.69 28.83 6.95
C ALA A 18 -11.80 27.47 7.65
N THR A 19 -12.69 26.61 7.14
CA THR A 19 -12.75 25.22 7.55
C THR A 19 -11.50 24.52 7.03
N LEU A 20 -10.48 24.44 7.88
CA LEU A 20 -9.39 23.48 7.70
C LEU A 20 -10.02 22.08 7.82
N THR A 21 -10.35 21.49 6.68
CA THR A 21 -10.63 20.05 6.64
C THR A 21 -9.31 19.34 6.87
N PRO A 22 -9.11 18.64 7.99
CA PRO A 22 -7.95 17.79 8.14
C PRO A 22 -8.06 16.72 7.05
N GLY A 23 -7.10 16.69 6.12
CA GLY A 23 -6.97 15.62 5.17
C GLY A 23 -6.89 14.32 5.98
N VAL A 24 -7.90 13.46 5.84
CA VAL A 24 -7.90 12.13 6.44
C VAL A 24 -6.82 11.33 5.71
N GLY A 25 -5.57 11.49 6.15
CA GLY A 25 -4.52 10.57 5.79
C GLY A 25 -5.00 9.17 6.19
N LYS A 26 -5.00 8.21 5.26
CA LYS A 26 -5.30 6.80 5.56
C LYS A 26 -4.23 6.29 6.54
N THR A 27 -4.46 6.47 7.83
CA THR A 27 -3.69 5.82 8.89
C THR A 27 -3.90 4.32 8.77
N ALA A 28 -2.81 3.56 8.74
CA ALA A 28 -2.89 2.11 8.78
C ALA A 28 -3.60 1.69 10.08
N SER A 29 -4.60 0.82 9.97
CA SER A 29 -5.26 0.24 11.13
C SER A 29 -4.28 -0.66 11.91
N ASN A 30 -4.53 -0.91 13.20
CA ASN A 30 -3.71 -1.84 13.99
C ASN A 30 -3.64 -3.23 13.33
N GLU A 31 -4.74 -3.72 12.76
CA GLU A 31 -4.78 -4.95 11.99
C GLU A 31 -3.87 -4.89 10.75
N GLY A 32 -3.88 -3.77 10.03
CA GLY A 32 -3.00 -3.56 8.89
C GLY A 32 -1.52 -3.62 9.27
N LEU A 33 -1.14 -3.02 10.40
CA LEU A 33 0.23 -3.05 10.90
C LEU A 33 0.66 -4.47 11.27
N ILE A 34 -0.21 -5.25 11.90
CA ILE A 34 0.06 -6.67 12.24
C ILE A 34 0.28 -7.47 10.95
N LYS A 35 -0.59 -7.32 9.96
CA LYS A 35 -0.45 -8.01 8.67
C LYS A 35 0.82 -7.61 7.93
N ALA A 36 1.18 -6.34 7.93
CA ALA A 36 2.45 -5.88 7.37
C ALA A 36 3.67 -6.47 8.09
N ALA A 37 3.61 -6.61 9.42
CA ALA A 37 4.65 -7.27 10.20
C ALA A 37 4.79 -8.75 9.82
N PHE A 38 3.69 -9.46 9.56
CA PHE A 38 3.75 -10.84 9.04
C PHE A 38 4.42 -10.90 7.66
N VAL A 39 4.03 -10.01 6.72
CA VAL A 39 4.67 -9.95 5.41
C VAL A 39 6.17 -9.71 5.55
N PHE A 40 6.58 -8.77 6.40
CA PHE A 40 7.99 -8.51 6.68
C PHE A 40 8.72 -9.73 7.23
N ASN A 41 8.10 -10.47 8.17
CA ASN A 41 8.68 -11.69 8.72
C ASN A 41 8.79 -12.79 7.67
N PHE A 42 7.79 -12.98 6.80
CA PHE A 42 7.90 -13.94 5.69
C PHE A 42 9.09 -13.60 4.80
N ILE A 43 9.28 -12.32 4.46
CA ILE A 43 10.44 -11.87 3.68
C ILE A 43 11.76 -12.20 4.40
N LYS A 44 11.82 -12.13 5.72
CA LYS A 44 13.02 -12.47 6.49
C LYS A 44 13.32 -13.95 6.53
N PHE A 45 12.30 -14.80 6.52
CA PHE A 45 12.45 -16.24 6.69
C PHE A 45 12.57 -17.02 5.39
N ILE A 46 12.05 -16.51 4.29
CA ILE A 46 12.16 -17.20 3.01
C ILE A 46 13.57 -17.11 2.43
N ASP A 47 14.05 -18.18 1.84
CA ASP A 47 15.32 -18.22 1.13
C ASP A 47 15.07 -18.30 -0.39
N TRP A 48 15.37 -17.21 -1.09
CA TRP A 48 15.36 -17.18 -2.53
C TRP A 48 16.63 -17.80 -3.09
N PRO A 49 16.55 -18.51 -4.22
CA PRO A 49 17.76 -18.93 -4.93
C PRO A 49 18.58 -17.70 -5.34
N SER A 50 19.90 -17.84 -5.39
CA SER A 50 20.79 -16.74 -5.77
C SER A 50 20.46 -16.17 -7.15
N SER A 51 19.97 -17.02 -8.06
CA SER A 51 19.51 -16.64 -9.40
C SER A 51 18.28 -15.72 -9.43
N ALA A 52 17.57 -15.57 -8.31
CA ALA A 52 16.46 -14.62 -8.22
C ALA A 52 16.94 -13.15 -8.20
N PHE A 53 18.23 -12.92 -7.97
CA PHE A 53 18.80 -11.59 -7.86
C PHE A 53 19.90 -11.38 -8.89
N GLU A 54 19.85 -10.24 -9.58
CA GLU A 54 20.84 -9.88 -10.60
C GLU A 54 22.23 -9.59 -9.99
N ALA A 55 22.26 -9.08 -8.76
CA ALA A 55 23.48 -8.74 -8.03
C ALA A 55 23.31 -8.90 -6.51
N PRO A 56 24.42 -8.98 -5.74
CA PRO A 56 24.36 -9.09 -4.27
C PRO A 56 23.54 -8.00 -3.59
N ASN A 57 23.50 -6.79 -4.15
CA ASN A 57 22.80 -5.64 -3.58
C ASN A 57 21.43 -5.35 -4.22
N THR A 58 20.96 -6.21 -5.14
CA THR A 58 19.63 -6.04 -5.75
C THR A 58 18.55 -6.00 -4.65
N PRO A 59 17.68 -4.98 -4.61
CA PRO A 59 16.60 -4.90 -3.65
C PRO A 59 15.63 -6.07 -3.75
N ILE A 60 14.96 -6.39 -2.63
CA ILE A 60 13.80 -7.28 -2.65
C ILE A 60 12.62 -6.48 -3.21
N LYS A 61 12.14 -6.86 -4.36
CA LYS A 61 10.99 -6.21 -5.02
C LYS A 61 9.69 -6.79 -4.45
N LEU A 62 9.01 -6.00 -3.61
CA LEU A 62 7.68 -6.31 -3.08
C LEU A 62 6.62 -5.63 -3.95
N CYS A 63 5.96 -6.39 -4.77
CA CYS A 63 4.89 -5.92 -5.63
C CYS A 63 3.56 -5.95 -4.90
N ILE A 64 2.77 -4.89 -5.02
CA ILE A 64 1.42 -4.80 -4.49
C ILE A 64 0.45 -4.70 -5.66
N TRP A 65 -0.46 -5.68 -5.76
CA TRP A 65 -1.52 -5.67 -6.75
C TRP A 65 -2.86 -5.35 -6.12
N GLY A 66 -3.50 -4.30 -6.61
CA GLY A 66 -4.80 -3.86 -6.13
C GLY A 66 -4.74 -2.99 -4.88
N ASN A 67 -5.87 -2.88 -4.20
CA ASN A 67 -6.03 -2.03 -3.03
C ASN A 67 -6.81 -2.74 -1.92
N SER A 68 -6.44 -2.48 -0.68
CA SER A 68 -7.13 -2.91 0.54
C SER A 68 -6.69 -2.03 1.71
N PRO A 69 -7.37 -2.08 2.85
CA PRO A 69 -6.95 -1.33 4.05
C PRO A 69 -5.52 -1.66 4.51
N VAL A 70 -5.02 -2.86 4.20
CA VAL A 70 -3.69 -3.33 4.59
C VAL A 70 -2.58 -2.71 3.74
N VAL A 71 -2.89 -2.28 2.52
CA VAL A 71 -1.89 -1.80 1.54
C VAL A 71 -1.10 -0.59 2.06
N ALA A 72 -1.74 0.31 2.82
CA ALA A 72 -1.05 1.45 3.42
C ALA A 72 0.03 1.01 4.41
N ALA A 73 -0.27 -0.02 5.23
CA ALA A 73 0.68 -0.57 6.18
C ALA A 73 1.83 -1.32 5.48
N ILE A 74 1.54 -2.09 4.43
CA ILE A 74 2.57 -2.75 3.61
C ILE A 74 3.46 -1.72 2.94
N GLY A 75 2.92 -0.58 2.52
CA GLY A 75 3.67 0.55 1.98
C GLY A 75 4.79 1.05 2.91
N SER A 76 4.60 0.94 4.23
CA SER A 76 5.62 1.32 5.22
C SER A 76 6.84 0.40 5.27
N LEU A 77 6.82 -0.73 4.55
CA LEU A 77 7.96 -1.62 4.41
C LEU A 77 8.98 -1.12 3.39
N ASN A 78 8.65 -0.11 2.58
CA ASN A 78 9.60 0.48 1.64
C ASN A 78 10.87 0.94 2.39
N ASP A 79 12.02 0.72 1.78
CA ASP A 79 13.35 1.02 2.32
C ASP A 79 13.75 0.30 3.62
N LYS A 80 12.88 -0.58 4.16
CA LYS A 80 13.28 -1.44 5.27
C LYS A 80 14.26 -2.52 4.83
N LYS A 81 15.17 -2.88 5.73
CA LYS A 81 16.16 -3.93 5.48
C LYS A 81 15.66 -5.30 5.90
N ALA A 82 15.78 -6.27 4.98
CA ALA A 82 15.59 -7.69 5.24
C ALA A 82 16.70 -8.47 4.51
N LYS A 83 17.35 -9.44 5.20
CA LYS A 83 18.43 -10.26 4.62
C LYS A 83 19.53 -9.47 3.91
N ASN A 84 19.96 -8.37 4.52
CA ASN A 84 20.96 -7.43 3.97
C ASN A 84 20.56 -6.71 2.67
N ARG A 85 19.29 -6.81 2.26
CA ARG A 85 18.73 -6.11 1.11
C ARG A 85 17.65 -5.14 1.55
N ILE A 86 17.53 -4.01 0.88
CA ILE A 86 16.38 -3.13 1.08
C ILE A 86 15.15 -3.71 0.38
N ILE A 87 13.97 -3.43 0.94
CA ILE A 87 12.70 -3.73 0.29
C ILE A 87 12.34 -2.53 -0.57
N ASN A 88 12.06 -2.78 -1.85
CA ASN A 88 11.53 -1.78 -2.78
C ASN A 88 10.10 -2.15 -3.16
N ILE A 89 9.15 -1.25 -2.92
CA ILE A 89 7.75 -1.48 -3.23
C ILE A 89 7.44 -1.04 -4.65
N LEU A 90 6.85 -1.95 -5.41
CA LEU A 90 6.41 -1.73 -6.78
C LEU A 90 4.88 -1.89 -6.87
N ARG A 91 4.28 -1.20 -7.83
CA ARG A 91 2.86 -1.32 -8.17
C ARG A 91 2.70 -1.67 -9.64
N PRO A 92 2.80 -2.96 -10.01
CA PRO A 92 2.62 -3.40 -11.39
C PRO A 92 1.25 -2.98 -11.90
N GLN A 93 1.18 -2.55 -13.15
CA GLN A 93 -0.06 -2.22 -13.84
C GLN A 93 -0.50 -3.37 -14.76
N GLU A 94 0.46 -4.21 -15.16
CA GLU A 94 0.21 -5.33 -16.05
C GLU A 94 0.69 -6.65 -15.41
N ILE A 95 -0.03 -7.74 -15.72
CA ILE A 95 0.27 -9.07 -15.15
C ILE A 95 1.69 -9.53 -15.53
N ARG A 96 2.15 -9.19 -16.73
CA ARG A 96 3.54 -9.53 -17.17
C ARG A 96 4.62 -8.92 -16.28
N ASP A 97 4.35 -7.77 -15.65
CA ASP A 97 5.33 -7.09 -14.81
C ASP A 97 5.55 -7.80 -13.46
N ILE A 98 4.68 -8.75 -13.11
CA ILE A 98 4.82 -9.58 -11.91
C ILE A 98 6.10 -10.43 -11.96
N ALA A 99 6.56 -10.79 -13.15
CA ALA A 99 7.75 -11.62 -13.32
C ALA A 99 9.04 -11.01 -12.71
N GLN A 100 9.07 -9.69 -12.48
CA GLN A 100 10.19 -8.99 -11.83
C GLN A 100 10.14 -9.00 -10.30
N CYS A 101 9.03 -9.45 -9.72
CA CYS A 101 8.81 -9.38 -8.28
C CYS A 101 9.49 -10.55 -7.55
N HIS A 102 9.91 -10.32 -6.30
CA HIS A 102 10.32 -11.38 -5.38
C HIS A 102 9.19 -11.75 -4.42
N VAL A 103 8.33 -10.77 -4.13
CA VAL A 103 7.11 -10.95 -3.33
C VAL A 103 5.95 -10.30 -4.08
N LEU A 104 4.83 -11.00 -4.17
CA LEU A 104 3.58 -10.47 -4.70
C LEU A 104 2.54 -10.44 -3.59
N PHE A 105 2.13 -9.24 -3.17
CA PHE A 105 0.98 -9.06 -2.32
C PHE A 105 -0.26 -8.78 -3.17
N VAL A 106 -1.26 -9.67 -3.08
CA VAL A 106 -2.55 -9.50 -3.78
C VAL A 106 -3.59 -8.97 -2.79
N ALA A 107 -4.01 -7.73 -2.99
CA ALA A 107 -5.02 -7.09 -2.15
C ALA A 107 -6.42 -7.67 -2.38
N SER A 108 -7.24 -7.72 -1.32
CA SER A 108 -8.58 -8.34 -1.32
C SER A 108 -9.51 -7.79 -2.41
N ALA A 109 -9.40 -6.52 -2.77
CA ALA A 109 -10.17 -5.93 -3.88
C ALA A 109 -9.86 -6.56 -5.25
N SER A 110 -8.77 -7.33 -5.38
CA SER A 110 -8.35 -7.96 -6.62
C SER A 110 -8.67 -9.45 -6.72
N GLN A 111 -9.57 -9.96 -5.89
CA GLN A 111 -9.93 -11.37 -5.83
C GLN A 111 -10.37 -11.95 -7.20
N SER A 112 -11.02 -11.16 -8.05
CA SER A 112 -11.43 -11.58 -9.39
C SER A 112 -10.26 -11.87 -10.34
N LYS A 113 -9.09 -11.28 -10.09
CA LYS A 113 -7.86 -11.46 -10.86
C LYS A 113 -6.92 -12.52 -10.27
N LEU A 114 -7.29 -13.12 -9.15
CA LEU A 114 -6.40 -13.97 -8.36
C LEU A 114 -5.81 -15.12 -9.18
N LYS A 115 -6.63 -15.80 -9.98
CA LYS A 115 -6.20 -16.92 -10.82
C LYS A 115 -5.11 -16.50 -11.82
N ASP A 116 -5.31 -15.37 -12.49
CA ASP A 116 -4.37 -14.86 -13.48
C ASP A 116 -3.07 -14.41 -12.82
N LEU A 117 -3.17 -13.79 -11.65
CA LEU A 117 -2.02 -13.33 -10.86
C LEU A 117 -1.19 -14.50 -10.35
N LEU A 118 -1.82 -15.56 -9.83
CA LEU A 118 -1.13 -16.78 -9.41
C LEU A 118 -0.49 -17.49 -10.58
N GLY A 119 -1.20 -17.63 -11.71
CA GLY A 119 -0.63 -18.19 -12.93
C GLY A 119 0.62 -17.46 -13.43
N ALA A 120 0.69 -16.14 -13.22
CA ALA A 120 1.88 -15.35 -13.57
C ALA A 120 3.09 -15.64 -12.67
N THR A 121 2.89 -16.25 -11.51
CA THR A 121 3.97 -16.64 -10.57
C THR A 121 4.44 -18.07 -10.72
N ASP A 122 3.74 -18.88 -11.52
CA ASP A 122 4.05 -20.30 -11.70
C ASP A 122 5.50 -20.50 -12.18
N GLY A 123 6.21 -21.42 -11.54
CA GLY A 123 7.60 -21.75 -11.86
C GLY A 123 8.61 -20.64 -11.55
N LYS A 124 8.21 -19.58 -10.86
CA LYS A 124 9.08 -18.45 -10.46
C LYS A 124 9.36 -18.45 -8.97
N ALA A 125 10.52 -17.91 -8.58
CA ALA A 125 10.90 -17.74 -7.19
C ALA A 125 10.18 -16.49 -6.58
N ILE A 126 8.86 -16.50 -6.59
CA ILE A 126 8.01 -15.40 -6.10
C ILE A 126 7.19 -15.90 -4.92
N LEU A 127 7.35 -15.24 -3.75
CA LEU A 127 6.46 -15.46 -2.61
C LEU A 127 5.13 -14.75 -2.85
N THR A 128 4.02 -15.48 -2.84
CA THR A 128 2.69 -14.90 -2.92
C THR A 128 2.06 -14.77 -1.53
N VAL A 129 1.54 -13.58 -1.23
CA VAL A 129 0.85 -13.26 0.02
C VAL A 129 -0.44 -12.50 -0.30
N SER A 130 -1.49 -12.69 0.48
CA SER A 130 -2.75 -12.00 0.24
C SER A 130 -3.55 -11.80 1.53
N ASP A 131 -4.39 -10.77 1.55
CA ASP A 131 -5.48 -10.59 2.51
C ASP A 131 -6.85 -11.06 1.95
N VAL A 132 -6.85 -11.76 0.82
CA VAL A 132 -8.03 -12.45 0.29
C VAL A 132 -8.37 -13.63 1.20
N GLN A 133 -9.65 -13.76 1.55
CA GLN A 133 -10.11 -14.87 2.38
C GLN A 133 -9.83 -16.21 1.70
N ASN A 134 -9.35 -17.19 2.48
CA ASN A 134 -9.00 -18.55 2.00
C ASN A 134 -7.95 -18.57 0.87
N PHE A 135 -7.07 -17.56 0.83
CA PHE A 135 -6.05 -17.46 -0.21
C PHE A 135 -5.16 -18.71 -0.29
N ALA A 136 -4.65 -19.20 0.84
CA ALA A 136 -3.75 -20.35 0.89
C ALA A 136 -4.38 -21.68 0.37
N GLN A 137 -5.70 -21.72 0.22
CA GLN A 137 -6.43 -22.89 -0.32
C GLN A 137 -6.64 -22.78 -1.84
N ARG A 138 -6.25 -21.67 -2.44
CA ARG A 138 -6.49 -21.35 -3.85
C ARG A 138 -5.20 -21.27 -4.68
N GLY A 139 -4.05 -21.30 -4.03
CA GLY A 139 -2.73 -21.20 -4.65
C GLY A 139 -1.84 -22.37 -4.40
#